data_ee46e7449e9699b4c08963f2035704ce
#
_entry.id   ee46e7449e9699b4c08963f2035704ce
#
_cell.length_a   1.000
_cell.length_b   1.000
_cell.length_c   1.000
_cell.angle_alpha   90.00
_cell.angle_beta   90.00
_cell.angle_gamma   90.00
#
_symmetry.space_group_name_H-M   'P 1'
#
loop_
_entity.id
_entity.type
_entity.pdbx_description
1 polymer ?
#
loop_
_entity_poly.entity_id
_entity_poly.type
_entity_poly.pdbx_seq_one_letter_code
_entity_poly.pdbx_strand_id
1 'polypeptide(L)' 'MILMAAFTWEDSEDIALALMEAHPGVDPLTVRFTDLHKWITALPEFRGDPAKSNEGKLEAIQMAWHEEYTDQ' A
#
# COMPACT_ATOMS: atom_id res chain seq x y z
N MET A 1 -14.07 -12.22 -16.75
CA MET A 1 -13.97 -10.78 -16.61
C MET A 1 -13.51 -10.42 -15.20
N ILE A 2 -12.51 -9.62 -15.13
CA ILE A 2 -11.91 -9.26 -13.87
C ILE A 2 -12.45 -7.93 -13.40
N LEU A 3 -12.92 -7.91 -12.19
CA LEU A 3 -13.29 -6.66 -11.57
C LEU A 3 -12.09 -6.08 -10.89
N MET A 4 -11.78 -4.85 -11.24
CA MET A 4 -10.73 -4.15 -10.54
C MET A 4 -11.26 -3.80 -9.17
N ALA A 5 -10.63 -4.34 -8.17
CA ALA A 5 -10.99 -4.01 -6.80
C ALA A 5 -10.53 -2.59 -6.52
N ALA A 6 -11.46 -1.75 -6.14
CA ALA A 6 -11.10 -0.43 -5.65
C ALA A 6 -10.82 -0.57 -4.15
N PHE A 7 -9.78 0.08 -3.67
CA PHE A 7 -9.46 -0.01 -2.25
C PHE A 7 -9.23 1.37 -1.66
N THR A 8 -9.37 1.44 -0.35
CA THR A 8 -9.21 2.67 0.42
C THR A 8 -8.20 2.41 1.53
N TRP A 9 -8.02 3.39 2.40
CA TRP A 9 -7.04 3.26 3.50
C TRP A 9 -7.32 2.09 4.43
N GLU A 10 -8.53 1.54 4.42
CA GLU A 10 -8.90 0.42 5.27
C GLU A 10 -8.44 -0.92 4.71
N ASP A 11 -8.08 -0.97 3.45
CA ASP A 11 -7.76 -2.21 2.74
C ASP A 11 -6.25 -2.42 2.69
N SER A 12 -5.63 -2.54 3.86
CA SER A 12 -4.18 -2.58 3.96
C SER A 12 -3.55 -3.75 3.19
N GLU A 13 -4.20 -4.90 3.18
CA GLU A 13 -3.65 -6.06 2.48
C GLU A 13 -3.72 -5.88 0.96
N ASP A 14 -4.82 -5.36 0.47
CA ASP A 14 -4.95 -5.11 -0.97
C ASP A 14 -3.95 -4.06 -1.43
N ILE A 15 -3.76 -3.01 -0.62
CA ILE A 15 -2.77 -1.99 -0.93
C ILE A 15 -1.37 -2.59 -0.92
N ALA A 16 -1.09 -3.46 0.06
CA ALA A 16 0.22 -4.09 0.18
C ALA A 16 0.54 -4.91 -1.06
N LEU A 17 -0.41 -5.68 -1.55
CA LEU A 17 -0.21 -6.49 -2.75
C LEU A 17 0.02 -5.62 -3.97
N ALA A 18 -0.72 -4.53 -4.08
CA ALA A 18 -0.55 -3.59 -5.19
C ALA A 18 0.82 -2.92 -5.14
N LEU A 19 1.29 -2.58 -3.93
CA LEU A 19 2.61 -1.99 -3.77
C LEU A 19 3.71 -2.98 -4.14
N MET A 20 3.53 -4.25 -3.79
CA MET A 20 4.49 -5.29 -4.16
C MET A 20 4.62 -5.41 -5.66
N GLU A 21 3.50 -5.32 -6.36
CA GLU A 21 3.51 -5.39 -7.81
C GLU A 21 4.15 -4.17 -8.45
N ALA A 22 3.85 -2.99 -7.89
CA ALA A 22 4.35 -1.74 -8.46
C ALA A 22 5.81 -1.49 -8.14
N HIS A 23 6.28 -2.02 -7.01
CA HIS A 23 7.64 -1.77 -6.52
C HIS A 23 8.31 -3.07 -6.13
N PRO A 24 8.53 -3.98 -7.08
CA PRO A 24 9.13 -5.27 -6.76
C PRO A 24 10.56 -5.11 -6.25
N GLY A 25 10.90 -5.89 -5.24
CA GLY A 25 12.24 -5.87 -4.70
C GLY A 25 12.52 -4.75 -3.70
N VAL A 26 11.56 -3.90 -3.45
CA VAL A 26 11.73 -2.82 -2.48
C VAL A 26 11.39 -3.34 -1.08
N ASP A 27 12.31 -3.16 -0.14
CA ASP A 27 12.08 -3.53 1.25
C ASP A 27 11.17 -2.49 1.89
N PRO A 28 9.96 -2.88 2.31
CA PRO A 28 9.00 -1.91 2.84
C PRO A 28 9.51 -1.13 4.04
N LEU A 29 10.39 -1.73 4.84
CA LEU A 29 10.89 -1.06 6.04
C LEU A 29 11.85 0.07 5.73
N THR A 30 12.32 0.17 4.49
CA THR A 30 13.21 1.26 4.07
C THR A 30 12.44 2.44 3.47
N VAL A 31 11.12 2.31 3.33
CA VAL A 31 10.31 3.34 2.67
C VAL A 31 9.81 4.32 3.73
N ARG A 32 10.02 5.60 3.47
CA ARG A 32 9.50 6.64 4.37
C ARG A 32 8.00 6.78 4.21
N PHE A 33 7.34 7.19 5.28
CA PHE A 33 5.88 7.35 5.24
C PHE A 33 5.45 8.39 4.20
N THR A 34 6.25 9.43 3.98
CA THR A 34 5.94 10.41 2.95
C THR A 34 5.95 9.79 1.56
N ASP A 35 6.92 8.93 1.30
CA ASP A 35 7.00 8.23 0.02
C ASP A 35 5.91 7.16 -0.07
N LEU A 36 5.66 6.47 1.01
CA LEU A 36 4.61 5.45 1.06
C LEU A 36 3.26 6.08 0.72
N HIS A 37 2.98 7.23 1.30
CA HIS A 37 1.74 7.96 1.02
C HIS A 37 1.63 8.28 -0.48
N LYS A 38 2.70 8.79 -1.06
CA LYS A 38 2.73 9.11 -2.48
C LYS A 38 2.47 7.87 -3.34
N TRP A 39 3.12 6.78 -3.00
CA TRP A 39 3.01 5.56 -3.79
C TRP A 39 1.61 4.98 -3.72
N ILE A 40 0.99 5.04 -2.54
CA ILE A 40 -0.36 4.53 -2.36
C ILE A 40 -1.36 5.36 -3.16
N THR A 41 -1.27 6.68 -3.03
CA THR A 41 -2.22 7.57 -3.71
C THR A 41 -2.04 7.56 -5.22
N ALA A 42 -0.88 7.10 -5.70
CA ALA A 42 -0.62 6.97 -7.13
C ALA A 42 -1.13 5.65 -7.71
N LEU A 43 -1.53 4.70 -6.86
CA LEU A 43 -2.04 3.42 -7.36
C LEU A 43 -3.36 3.63 -8.11
N PRO A 44 -3.49 3.04 -9.31
CA PRO A 44 -4.70 3.28 -10.11
C PRO A 44 -5.98 2.85 -9.44
N GLU A 45 -5.92 1.83 -8.59
CA GLU A 45 -7.11 1.30 -7.93
C GLU A 45 -7.44 2.00 -6.62
N PHE A 46 -6.56 2.89 -6.16
CA PHE A 46 -6.78 3.55 -4.88
C PHE A 46 -7.85 4.62 -5.00
N ARG A 47 -8.86 4.52 -4.16
CA ARG A 47 -10.01 5.44 -4.16
C ARG A 47 -10.16 6.21 -2.87
N GLY A 48 -9.20 6.06 -1.95
CA GLY A 48 -9.27 6.78 -0.68
C GLY A 48 -8.94 8.25 -0.84
N ASP A 49 -9.33 9.02 0.16
CA ASP A 49 -9.00 10.44 0.21
C ASP A 49 -7.56 10.60 0.71
N PRO A 50 -6.67 11.20 -0.07
CA PRO A 50 -5.27 11.36 0.37
C PRO A 50 -5.14 12.07 1.71
N ALA A 51 -6.09 12.92 2.06
CA ALA A 51 -6.02 13.67 3.31
C ALA A 51 -6.50 12.87 4.52
N LYS A 52 -7.01 11.66 4.31
CA LYS A 52 -7.59 10.86 5.38
C LYS A 52 -6.64 9.81 5.94
N SER A 53 -5.39 9.83 5.52
CA SER A 53 -4.41 8.89 6.07
C SER A 53 -3.91 9.37 7.42
N ASN A 54 -3.32 8.45 8.17
CA ASN A 54 -2.61 8.77 9.39
C ASN A 54 -1.50 7.74 9.58
N GLU A 55 -0.66 7.95 10.58
CA GLU A 55 0.48 7.06 10.81
C GLU A 55 0.04 5.63 11.05
N GLY A 56 -1.03 5.44 11.80
CA GLY A 56 -1.52 4.10 12.08
C GLY A 56 -1.91 3.35 10.82
N LYS A 57 -2.57 4.03 9.90
CA LYS A 57 -2.97 3.40 8.64
C LYS A 57 -1.76 3.11 7.77
N LEU A 58 -0.82 4.05 7.70
CA LEU A 58 0.40 3.82 6.91
C LEU A 58 1.23 2.69 7.50
N GLU A 59 1.30 2.62 8.82
CA GLU A 59 2.03 1.55 9.48
C GLU A 59 1.39 0.19 9.19
N ALA A 60 0.07 0.11 9.25
CA ALA A 60 -0.64 -1.14 8.98
C ALA A 60 -0.36 -1.61 7.55
N ILE A 61 -0.36 -0.67 6.61
CA ILE A 61 -0.06 -1.00 5.21
C ILE A 61 1.39 -1.45 5.07
N GLN A 62 2.30 -0.73 5.71
CA GLN A 62 3.71 -1.08 5.66
C GLN A 62 3.96 -2.47 6.21
N MET A 63 3.32 -2.81 7.32
CA MET A 63 3.50 -4.12 7.92
C MET A 63 2.88 -5.23 7.07
N ALA A 64 1.72 -4.97 6.46
CA ALA A 64 1.13 -5.93 5.55
C ALA A 64 2.03 -6.16 4.34
N TRP A 65 2.61 -5.09 3.80
CA TRP A 65 3.54 -5.19 2.69
C TRP A 65 4.80 -5.94 3.11
N HIS A 66 5.31 -5.65 4.29
CA HIS A 66 6.50 -6.33 4.80
C HIS A 66 6.26 -7.84 4.92
N GLU A 67 5.08 -8.22 5.39
CA GLU A 67 4.72 -9.61 5.51
C GLU A 67 4.72 -10.31 4.16
N GLU A 68 4.13 -9.67 3.15
CA GLU A 68 4.13 -10.22 1.81
C GLU A 68 5.52 -10.27 1.22
N TYR A 69 6.31 -9.25 1.50
CA TYR A 69 7.67 -9.16 0.99
C TYR A 69 8.54 -10.29 1.55
N THR A 70 8.41 -10.58 2.83
CA THR A 70 9.22 -11.64 3.45
C THR A 70 8.71 -13.04 3.13
N ASP A 71 7.49 -13.14 2.63
CA ASP A 71 6.85 -14.41 2.33
C ASP A 71 7.13 -14.89 0.91
N GLN A 72 7.90 -14.16 0.16
CA GLN A 72 8.21 -14.52 -1.22
C GLN A 72 9.13 -15.72 -1.31
#